data_3bdbea613b075dc52ae6a332e67bde60
#
_entry.id   3bdbea613b075dc52ae6a332e67bde60
#
_cell.length_a   1.000
_cell.length_b   1.000
_cell.length_c   1.000
_cell.angle_alpha   90.00
_cell.angle_beta   90.00
_cell.angle_gamma   90.00
#
_symmetry.space_group_name_H-M   'P 1'
#
loop_
_entity.id
_entity.type
_entity.pdbx_description
1 polymer ?
#
loop_
_entity_poly.entity_id
_entity_poly.type
_entity_poly.pdbx_seq_one_letter_code
_entity_poly.pdbx_strand_id
1 'polypeptide(L)'
;IGLFSQTRWPWLVIAILSAGLVLIAHNVFQVWLYMKPCEQCVYIRFAFLCMTFGCLFTLAWPKALIMRIIAYVCGVYGCIYGIMCSVKLSSIHHAIHSEDLDALFGMQGCSLEPHYPFGLPLEKWAPDWFLPTGDCGYDNSDVPLGTVLSPLQESIIQMYSDAGGWYLIPSMKFMSMAQCCLLGFAVALLIYVILFVGDMKHTFGKPAA
;
A
#
# COMPACT_ATOMS: atom_id res chain seq x y z
N ILE A 1 -26.27 5.13 4.59
CA ILE A 1 -25.04 4.74 3.87
C ILE A 1 -25.14 5.15 2.39
N GLY A 2 -26.25 4.82 1.67
CA GLY A 2 -26.39 5.17 0.25
C GLY A 2 -26.39 6.67 -0.07
N LEU A 3 -26.90 7.53 0.82
CA LEU A 3 -26.77 8.97 0.70
C LEU A 3 -25.35 9.44 1.00
N PHE A 4 -24.64 8.75 1.86
CA PHE A 4 -23.27 9.09 2.25
C PHE A 4 -22.29 8.87 1.10
N SER A 5 -22.47 7.83 0.27
CA SER A 5 -21.64 7.57 -0.92
C SER A 5 -21.79 8.66 -2.00
N GLN A 6 -22.92 9.41 -2.00
CA GLN A 6 -23.15 10.53 -2.91
C GLN A 6 -22.56 11.86 -2.41
N THR A 7 -21.98 11.87 -1.22
CA THR A 7 -21.23 13.01 -0.68
C THR A 7 -19.75 12.89 -1.05
N ARG A 8 -19.00 13.98 -0.91
CA ARG A 8 -17.56 14.00 -1.18
C ARG A 8 -16.73 13.39 -0.05
N TRP A 9 -17.27 13.32 1.17
CA TRP A 9 -16.51 12.99 2.36
C TRP A 9 -15.85 11.60 2.34
N PRO A 10 -16.56 10.49 2.03
CA PRO A 10 -15.94 9.17 2.05
C PRO A 10 -14.80 9.07 1.03
N TRP A 11 -15.00 9.62 -0.16
CA TRP A 11 -14.00 9.62 -1.22
C TRP A 11 -12.78 10.48 -0.90
N LEU A 12 -13.01 11.64 -0.26
CA LEU A 12 -11.95 12.51 0.20
C LEU A 12 -11.08 11.82 1.28
N VAL A 13 -11.72 11.19 2.27
CA VAL A 13 -10.99 10.49 3.34
C VAL A 13 -10.17 9.34 2.77
N ILE A 14 -10.75 8.51 1.90
CA ILE A 14 -10.01 7.40 1.27
C ILE A 14 -8.86 7.94 0.41
N ALA A 15 -9.08 8.99 -0.39
CA ALA A 15 -8.04 9.59 -1.22
C ALA A 15 -6.87 10.15 -0.38
N ILE A 16 -7.17 10.88 0.70
CA ILE A 16 -6.14 11.44 1.60
C ILE A 16 -5.36 10.33 2.29
N LEU A 17 -6.04 9.30 2.80
CA LEU A 17 -5.37 8.20 3.49
C LEU A 17 -4.49 7.40 2.53
N SER A 18 -5.01 7.01 1.36
CA SER A 18 -4.25 6.21 0.39
C SER A 18 -3.08 7.00 -0.22
N ALA A 19 -3.29 8.26 -0.63
CA ALA A 19 -2.20 9.11 -1.10
C ALA A 19 -1.19 9.42 0.01
N GLY A 20 -1.66 9.70 1.24
CA GLY A 20 -0.81 9.96 2.38
C GLY A 20 0.11 8.80 2.73
N LEU A 21 -0.38 7.55 2.66
CA LEU A 21 0.45 6.36 2.87
C LEU A 21 1.54 6.23 1.81
N VAL A 22 1.25 6.53 0.54
CA VAL A 22 2.27 6.53 -0.53
C VAL A 22 3.32 7.61 -0.30
N LEU A 23 2.90 8.81 0.11
CA LEU A 23 3.80 9.92 0.43
C LEU A 23 4.68 9.59 1.64
N ILE A 24 4.14 8.97 2.68
CA ILE A 24 4.90 8.52 3.86
C ILE A 24 5.90 7.44 3.44
N ALA A 25 5.47 6.46 2.65
CA ALA A 25 6.34 5.38 2.18
C ALA A 25 7.55 5.91 1.38
N HIS A 26 7.34 6.95 0.56
CA HIS A 26 8.44 7.55 -0.19
C HIS A 26 9.27 8.51 0.66
N ASN A 27 8.66 9.54 1.27
CA ASN A 27 9.42 10.62 1.91
C ASN A 27 10.00 10.21 3.26
N VAL A 28 9.26 9.41 4.05
CA VAL A 28 9.74 9.02 5.40
C VAL A 28 10.57 7.75 5.31
N PHE A 29 10.05 6.66 4.75
CA PHE A 29 10.80 5.40 4.77
C PHE A 29 11.93 5.38 3.76
N GLN A 30 11.69 5.77 2.50
CA GLN A 30 12.71 5.67 1.47
C GLN A 30 13.73 6.80 1.55
N VAL A 31 13.30 8.07 1.63
CA VAL A 31 14.20 9.23 1.58
C VAL A 31 14.81 9.52 2.93
N TRP A 32 14.00 9.58 4.00
CA TRP A 32 14.49 10.00 5.31
C TRP A 32 15.13 8.87 6.11
N LEU A 33 14.58 7.64 6.08
CA LEU A 33 15.11 6.46 6.77
C LEU A 33 16.03 5.60 5.89
N TYR A 34 16.24 5.97 4.63
CA TYR A 34 17.08 5.21 3.68
C TYR A 34 16.67 3.73 3.51
N MET A 35 15.39 3.43 3.68
CA MET A 35 14.86 2.08 3.45
C MET A 35 14.62 1.88 1.95
N LYS A 36 15.35 0.96 1.33
CA LYS A 36 15.20 0.65 -0.09
C LYS A 36 13.88 -0.07 -0.37
N PRO A 37 13.03 0.43 -1.28
CA PRO A 37 11.77 -0.24 -1.60
C PRO A 37 12.01 -1.54 -2.37
N CYS A 38 11.36 -2.59 -1.94
CA CYS A 38 11.34 -3.87 -2.63
C CYS A 38 10.30 -3.91 -3.76
N GLU A 39 10.32 -4.95 -4.61
CA GLU A 39 9.34 -5.13 -5.70
C GLU A 39 7.89 -5.11 -5.19
N GLN A 40 7.59 -5.86 -4.12
CA GLN A 40 6.23 -5.88 -3.56
C GLN A 40 5.85 -4.52 -2.94
N CYS A 41 6.82 -3.80 -2.40
CA CYS A 41 6.60 -2.47 -1.82
C CYS A 41 6.15 -1.45 -2.88
N VAL A 42 6.76 -1.46 -4.06
CA VAL A 42 6.35 -0.55 -5.16
C VAL A 42 5.00 -0.96 -5.76
N TYR A 43 4.66 -2.26 -5.79
CA TYR A 43 3.32 -2.73 -6.17
C TYR A 43 2.24 -2.32 -5.17
N ILE A 44 2.53 -2.34 -3.88
CA ILE A 44 1.63 -1.83 -2.83
C ILE A 44 1.38 -0.32 -3.01
N ARG A 45 2.41 0.47 -3.35
CA ARG A 45 2.23 1.89 -3.71
C ARG A 45 1.30 2.06 -4.89
N PHE A 46 1.48 1.27 -5.95
CA PHE A 46 0.60 1.28 -7.11
C PHE A 46 -0.86 0.96 -6.72
N ALA A 47 -1.08 -0.04 -5.87
CA ALA A 47 -2.41 -0.39 -5.36
C ALA A 47 -3.10 0.78 -4.64
N PHE A 48 -2.38 1.49 -3.76
CA PHE A 48 -2.91 2.70 -3.11
C PHE A 48 -3.19 3.83 -4.09
N LEU A 49 -2.37 3.99 -5.12
CA LEU A 49 -2.63 4.99 -6.17
C LEU A 49 -3.88 4.67 -6.99
N CYS A 50 -4.14 3.39 -7.30
CA CYS A 50 -5.39 2.99 -7.96
C CYS A 50 -6.60 3.43 -7.13
N MET A 51 -6.58 3.24 -5.80
CA MET A 51 -7.63 3.71 -4.89
C MET A 51 -7.75 5.23 -4.93
N THR A 52 -6.61 5.93 -4.85
CA THR A 52 -6.57 7.41 -4.90
C THR A 52 -7.19 7.95 -6.19
N PHE A 53 -6.76 7.43 -7.34
CA PHE A 53 -7.28 7.88 -8.64
C PHE A 53 -8.79 7.65 -8.77
N GLY A 54 -9.29 6.48 -8.40
CA GLY A 54 -10.72 6.21 -8.40
C GLY A 54 -11.51 7.23 -7.58
N CYS A 55 -11.01 7.56 -6.38
CA CYS A 55 -11.63 8.54 -5.50
C CYS A 55 -11.58 9.96 -6.06
N LEU A 56 -10.49 10.38 -6.73
CA LEU A 56 -10.35 11.71 -7.32
C LEU A 56 -11.41 11.99 -8.39
N PHE A 57 -11.71 11.01 -9.25
CA PHE A 57 -12.79 11.14 -10.24
C PHE A 57 -14.15 11.37 -9.58
N THR A 58 -14.43 10.63 -8.51
CA THR A 58 -15.70 10.77 -7.78
C THR A 58 -15.79 12.09 -7.02
N LEU A 59 -14.67 12.63 -6.54
CA LEU A 59 -14.65 13.96 -5.89
C LEU A 59 -15.12 15.08 -6.83
N ALA A 60 -14.83 14.96 -8.14
CA ALA A 60 -15.28 15.94 -9.12
C ALA A 60 -16.84 15.94 -9.26
N TRP A 61 -17.45 14.76 -9.39
CA TRP A 61 -18.91 14.61 -9.56
C TRP A 61 -19.48 13.43 -8.74
N PRO A 62 -19.64 13.56 -7.42
CA PRO A 62 -20.05 12.45 -6.54
C PRO A 62 -21.48 11.95 -6.79
N LYS A 63 -22.34 12.79 -7.39
CA LYS A 63 -23.71 12.42 -7.75
C LYS A 63 -23.80 11.60 -9.03
N ALA A 64 -22.77 11.65 -9.90
CA ALA A 64 -22.75 10.89 -11.14
C ALA A 64 -22.46 9.41 -10.83
N LEU A 65 -23.40 8.53 -11.19
CA LEU A 65 -23.27 7.09 -10.94
C LEU A 65 -22.01 6.51 -11.58
N ILE A 66 -21.68 6.95 -12.80
CA ILE A 66 -20.50 6.43 -13.53
C ILE A 66 -19.19 6.74 -12.79
N MET A 67 -19.07 7.92 -12.17
CA MET A 67 -17.87 8.30 -11.41
C MET A 67 -17.72 7.45 -10.15
N ARG A 68 -18.84 7.15 -9.48
CA ARG A 68 -18.83 6.23 -8.33
C ARG A 68 -18.49 4.79 -8.75
N ILE A 69 -18.98 4.31 -9.89
CA ILE A 69 -18.62 3.01 -10.42
C ILE A 69 -17.11 2.94 -10.69
N ILE A 70 -16.54 3.97 -11.32
CA ILE A 70 -15.07 4.04 -11.53
C ILE A 70 -14.32 3.94 -10.20
N ALA A 71 -14.76 4.68 -9.17
CA ALA A 71 -14.13 4.61 -7.85
C ALA A 71 -14.24 3.22 -7.22
N TYR A 72 -15.40 2.56 -7.34
CA TYR A 72 -15.56 1.19 -6.83
C TYR A 72 -14.67 0.20 -7.58
N VAL A 73 -14.62 0.28 -8.91
CA VAL A 73 -13.78 -0.62 -9.72
C VAL A 73 -12.31 -0.41 -9.41
N CYS A 74 -11.81 0.83 -9.44
CA CYS A 74 -10.42 1.15 -9.14
C CYS A 74 -10.07 0.83 -7.67
N GLY A 75 -10.98 1.13 -6.74
CA GLY A 75 -10.77 0.89 -5.32
C GLY A 75 -10.73 -0.58 -4.97
N VAL A 76 -11.70 -1.37 -5.45
CA VAL A 76 -11.74 -2.83 -5.22
C VAL A 76 -10.55 -3.51 -5.90
N TYR A 77 -10.22 -3.12 -7.14
CA TYR A 77 -9.03 -3.62 -7.82
C TYR A 77 -7.75 -3.34 -7.02
N GLY A 78 -7.56 -2.08 -6.58
CA GLY A 78 -6.41 -1.70 -5.75
C GLY A 78 -6.34 -2.50 -4.45
N CYS A 79 -7.49 -2.67 -3.76
CA CYS A 79 -7.53 -3.48 -2.54
C CYS A 79 -7.15 -4.94 -2.77
N ILE A 80 -7.72 -5.60 -3.78
CA ILE A 80 -7.42 -7.01 -4.09
C ILE A 80 -5.95 -7.17 -4.49
N TYR A 81 -5.45 -6.32 -5.39
CA TYR A 81 -4.06 -6.35 -5.81
C TYR A 81 -3.11 -6.09 -4.65
N GLY A 82 -3.41 -5.10 -3.81
CA GLY A 82 -2.65 -4.79 -2.60
C GLY A 82 -2.64 -5.92 -1.58
N ILE A 83 -3.77 -6.63 -1.38
CA ILE A 83 -3.85 -7.83 -0.54
C ILE A 83 -2.91 -8.91 -1.08
N MET A 84 -2.96 -9.21 -2.39
CA MET A 84 -2.10 -10.22 -3.01
C MET A 84 -0.62 -9.91 -2.81
N CYS A 85 -0.20 -8.67 -3.06
CA CYS A 85 1.17 -8.23 -2.85
C CYS A 85 1.59 -8.29 -1.38
N SER A 86 0.70 -7.88 -0.46
CA SER A 86 0.97 -7.90 0.98
C SER A 86 1.09 -9.33 1.53
N VAL A 87 0.26 -10.26 1.05
CA VAL A 87 0.37 -11.69 1.42
C VAL A 87 1.69 -12.26 0.92
N LYS A 88 2.07 -12.00 -0.34
CA LYS A 88 3.35 -12.45 -0.90
C LYS A 88 4.53 -11.89 -0.09
N LEU A 89 4.50 -10.58 0.22
CA LEU A 89 5.55 -9.94 1.01
C LEU A 89 5.61 -10.51 2.45
N SER A 90 4.45 -10.76 3.08
CA SER A 90 4.38 -11.37 4.41
C SER A 90 4.95 -12.78 4.43
N SER A 91 4.69 -13.57 3.39
CA SER A 91 5.25 -14.93 3.25
C SER A 91 6.78 -14.89 3.09
N ILE A 92 7.29 -13.95 2.27
CA ILE A 92 8.73 -13.75 2.09
C ILE A 92 9.38 -13.31 3.40
N HIS A 93 8.80 -12.33 4.08
CA HIS A 93 9.30 -11.84 5.36
C HIS A 93 9.35 -12.98 6.41
N HIS A 94 8.29 -13.79 6.47
CA HIS A 94 8.24 -14.94 7.38
C HIS A 94 9.35 -15.96 7.08
N ALA A 95 9.56 -16.31 5.81
CA ALA A 95 10.58 -17.29 5.43
C ALA A 95 12.02 -16.81 5.71
N ILE A 96 12.30 -15.53 5.49
CA ILE A 96 13.63 -14.95 5.77
C ILE A 96 13.92 -14.92 7.27
N HIS A 97 12.88 -14.67 8.11
CA HIS A 97 13.04 -14.57 9.56
C HIS A 97 12.72 -15.89 10.30
N SER A 98 12.30 -16.94 9.59
CA SER A 98 12.19 -18.29 10.13
C SER A 98 13.52 -19.04 9.90
N GLU A 99 13.89 -19.92 10.82
CA GLU A 99 15.06 -20.81 10.65
C GLU A 99 14.81 -21.95 9.66
N ASP A 100 13.71 -21.88 8.89
CA ASP A 100 13.30 -22.93 7.98
C ASP A 100 13.95 -22.73 6.59
N LEU A 101 15.03 -23.47 6.36
CA LEU A 101 15.80 -23.45 5.12
C LEU A 101 14.96 -23.92 3.91
N ASP A 102 14.02 -24.86 4.10
CA ASP A 102 13.19 -25.38 3.02
C ASP A 102 12.21 -24.32 2.51
N ALA A 103 11.68 -23.47 3.41
CA ALA A 103 10.87 -22.32 3.04
C ALA A 103 11.66 -21.29 2.23
N LEU A 104 12.94 -21.08 2.54
CA LEU A 104 13.83 -20.16 1.86
C LEU A 104 14.17 -20.63 0.43
N PHE A 105 14.45 -21.92 0.24
CA PHE A 105 14.79 -22.49 -1.07
C PHE A 105 13.58 -22.59 -2.03
N GLY A 106 12.36 -22.67 -1.52
CA GLY A 106 11.13 -22.76 -2.30
C GLY A 106 10.56 -21.43 -2.81
N MET A 107 11.11 -20.31 -2.34
CA MET A 107 10.55 -18.99 -2.67
C MET A 107 11.25 -18.32 -3.84
N GLN A 108 10.43 -17.82 -4.78
CA GLN A 108 10.92 -16.88 -5.78
C GLN A 108 11.30 -15.56 -5.10
N GLY A 109 12.56 -15.18 -5.21
CA GLY A 109 13.03 -13.87 -4.79
C GLY A 109 12.30 -12.73 -5.52
N CYS A 110 12.48 -11.51 -5.05
CA CYS A 110 11.96 -10.33 -5.72
C CYS A 110 12.84 -9.94 -6.92
N SER A 111 12.19 -9.49 -7.99
CA SER A 111 12.87 -8.98 -9.17
C SER A 111 13.22 -7.49 -8.99
N LEU A 112 14.34 -7.07 -9.54
CA LEU A 112 14.67 -5.65 -9.69
C LEU A 112 14.03 -5.04 -10.94
N GLU A 113 13.45 -5.86 -11.82
CA GLU A 113 12.69 -5.43 -12.99
C GLU A 113 11.19 -5.65 -12.71
N PRO A 114 10.46 -4.60 -12.29
CA PRO A 114 9.06 -4.74 -11.93
C PRO A 114 8.18 -4.84 -13.18
N HIS A 115 7.13 -5.65 -13.10
CA HIS A 115 6.12 -5.80 -14.15
C HIS A 115 4.78 -5.30 -13.61
N TYR A 116 4.44 -4.06 -13.95
CA TYR A 116 3.17 -3.47 -13.52
C TYR A 116 1.99 -4.02 -14.32
N PRO A 117 0.80 -4.08 -13.71
CA PRO A 117 -0.42 -4.42 -14.42
C PRO A 117 -0.64 -3.50 -15.63
N PHE A 118 -1.30 -4.03 -16.66
CA PHE A 118 -1.56 -3.33 -17.92
C PHE A 118 -0.30 -2.91 -18.71
N GLY A 119 0.88 -3.44 -18.37
CA GLY A 119 2.13 -3.07 -19.05
C GLY A 119 2.56 -1.62 -18.85
N LEU A 120 2.15 -0.99 -17.76
CA LEU A 120 2.49 0.41 -17.45
C LEU A 120 3.99 0.51 -17.10
N PRO A 121 4.79 1.32 -17.80
CA PRO A 121 6.21 1.48 -17.52
C PRO A 121 6.46 2.53 -16.42
N LEU A 122 5.89 2.30 -15.21
CA LEU A 122 5.95 3.27 -14.11
C LEU A 122 7.38 3.46 -13.60
N GLU A 123 8.19 2.41 -13.65
CA GLU A 123 9.62 2.44 -13.30
C GLU A 123 10.43 3.37 -14.22
N LYS A 124 9.94 3.60 -15.46
CA LYS A 124 10.56 4.54 -16.40
C LYS A 124 10.03 5.95 -16.24
N TRP A 125 8.76 6.11 -15.90
CA TRP A 125 8.11 7.42 -15.75
C TRP A 125 8.49 8.11 -14.44
N ALA A 126 8.59 7.34 -13.36
CA ALA A 126 8.94 7.85 -12.04
C ALA A 126 9.81 6.82 -11.28
N PRO A 127 11.10 6.67 -11.66
CA PRO A 127 11.97 5.65 -11.10
C PRO A 127 12.12 5.77 -9.58
N ASP A 128 12.22 6.97 -9.04
CA ASP A 128 12.35 7.20 -7.61
C ASP A 128 11.17 6.64 -6.78
N TRP A 129 10.01 6.48 -7.42
CA TRP A 129 8.79 6.02 -6.76
C TRP A 129 8.48 4.55 -7.02
N PHE A 130 8.86 4.05 -8.20
CA PHE A 130 8.38 2.77 -8.73
C PHE A 130 9.47 1.80 -9.16
N LEU A 131 10.76 2.18 -9.11
CA LEU A 131 11.84 1.25 -9.33
C LEU A 131 12.23 0.57 -8.01
N PRO A 132 12.14 -0.76 -7.89
CA PRO A 132 12.64 -1.47 -6.73
C PRO A 132 14.16 -1.39 -6.66
N THR A 133 14.69 -1.08 -5.48
CA THR A 133 16.12 -0.95 -5.24
C THR A 133 16.61 -1.80 -4.09
N GLY A 134 15.68 -2.47 -3.39
CA GLY A 134 15.95 -3.36 -2.26
C GLY A 134 15.37 -4.75 -2.45
N ASP A 135 15.84 -5.69 -1.66
CA ASP A 135 15.35 -7.05 -1.62
C ASP A 135 14.09 -7.18 -0.76
N CYS A 136 13.20 -8.10 -1.12
CA CYS A 136 11.99 -8.33 -0.31
C CYS A 136 12.32 -9.00 1.03
N GLY A 137 11.64 -8.54 2.07
CA GLY A 137 11.77 -9.07 3.43
C GLY A 137 12.94 -8.51 4.23
N TYR A 138 13.79 -7.70 3.61
CA TYR A 138 14.87 -6.97 4.26
C TYR A 138 14.51 -5.49 4.34
N ASP A 139 13.85 -5.10 5.43
CA ASP A 139 13.38 -3.72 5.65
C ASP A 139 14.44 -2.90 6.43
N ASN A 140 15.72 -3.10 6.10
CA ASN A 140 16.82 -2.40 6.76
C ASN A 140 17.16 -1.08 6.06
N SER A 141 17.60 -0.10 6.84
CA SER A 141 18.11 1.16 6.33
C SER A 141 19.52 0.99 5.75
N ASP A 142 19.71 1.45 4.52
CA ASP A 142 21.03 1.46 3.85
C ASP A 142 21.52 2.90 3.73
N VAL A 143 22.17 3.36 4.80
CA VAL A 143 22.68 4.74 4.90
C VAL A 143 23.96 4.88 4.07
N PRO A 144 24.04 5.82 3.09
CA PRO A 144 25.25 6.05 2.33
C PRO A 144 26.42 6.48 3.22
N LEU A 145 27.63 5.96 2.91
CA LEU A 145 28.84 6.31 3.64
C LEU A 145 29.09 7.83 3.60
N GLY A 146 29.37 8.41 4.75
CA GLY A 146 29.64 9.84 4.89
C GLY A 146 28.41 10.72 5.08
N THR A 147 27.21 10.13 5.18
CA THR A 147 25.98 10.88 5.50
C THR A 147 25.96 11.27 6.97
N VAL A 148 25.73 12.55 7.26
CA VAL A 148 25.54 13.05 8.62
C VAL A 148 24.05 12.90 8.98
N LEU A 149 23.74 11.99 9.89
CA LEU A 149 22.38 11.76 10.39
C LEU A 149 22.05 12.73 11.53
N SER A 150 20.79 13.13 11.65
CA SER A 150 20.32 13.78 12.88
C SER A 150 20.21 12.77 14.03
N PRO A 151 20.35 13.18 15.30
CA PRO A 151 20.27 12.26 16.44
C PRO A 151 18.95 11.48 16.51
N LEU A 152 17.84 12.10 16.10
CA LEU A 152 16.53 11.44 16.01
C LEU A 152 16.51 10.37 14.93
N GLN A 153 17.05 10.67 13.76
CA GLN A 153 17.12 9.76 12.61
C GLN A 153 17.98 8.54 12.94
N GLU A 154 19.15 8.76 13.52
CA GLU A 154 20.06 7.71 13.97
C GLU A 154 19.38 6.78 14.99
N SER A 155 18.70 7.34 16.00
CA SER A 155 17.98 6.56 17.01
C SER A 155 16.87 5.69 16.40
N ILE A 156 16.12 6.21 15.41
CA ILE A 156 15.05 5.46 14.76
C ILE A 156 15.63 4.36 13.86
N ILE A 157 16.66 4.66 13.08
CA ILE A 157 17.35 3.68 12.24
C ILE A 157 17.92 2.54 13.09
N GLN A 158 18.60 2.88 14.21
CA GLN A 158 19.13 1.90 15.13
C GLN A 158 18.03 1.00 15.72
N MET A 159 16.91 1.60 16.13
CA MET A 159 15.77 0.84 16.68
C MET A 159 15.22 -0.20 15.70
N TYR A 160 15.08 0.14 14.40
CA TYR A 160 14.64 -0.83 13.39
C TYR A 160 15.72 -1.84 13.02
N SER A 161 16.98 -1.43 13.02
CA SER A 161 18.12 -2.33 12.81
C SER A 161 18.21 -3.40 13.91
N ASP A 162 18.06 -3.01 15.18
CA ASP A 162 18.06 -3.92 16.33
C ASP A 162 16.85 -4.87 16.31
N ALA A 163 15.71 -4.42 15.78
CA ALA A 163 14.53 -5.27 15.59
C ALA A 163 14.69 -6.27 14.43
N GLY A 164 15.64 -6.04 13.53
CA GLY A 164 15.86 -6.87 12.33
C GLY A 164 14.90 -6.56 11.19
N GLY A 165 14.31 -5.35 11.15
CA GLY A 165 13.39 -4.89 10.13
C GLY A 165 12.32 -3.94 10.65
N TRP A 166 11.41 -3.53 9.77
CA TRP A 166 10.33 -2.62 10.15
C TRP A 166 9.17 -3.37 10.83
N TYR A 167 8.84 -2.96 12.04
CA TYR A 167 7.67 -3.41 12.79
C TYR A 167 6.91 -2.20 13.34
N LEU A 168 5.58 -2.32 13.46
CA LEU A 168 4.76 -1.26 14.05
C LEU A 168 5.16 -0.95 15.50
N ILE A 169 5.50 -2.00 16.28
CA ILE A 169 6.11 -1.88 17.60
C ILE A 169 7.41 -2.69 17.57
N PRO A 170 8.57 -2.04 17.34
CA PRO A 170 9.86 -2.73 17.16
C PRO A 170 10.27 -3.57 18.36
N SER A 171 10.03 -3.08 19.59
CA SER A 171 10.39 -3.78 20.83
C SER A 171 9.72 -5.14 21.02
N MET A 172 8.53 -5.34 20.44
CA MET A 172 7.75 -6.58 20.52
C MET A 172 7.72 -7.35 19.19
N LYS A 173 8.36 -6.82 18.14
CA LYS A 173 8.26 -7.32 16.75
C LYS A 173 6.81 -7.53 16.31
N PHE A 174 5.93 -6.60 16.74
CA PHE A 174 4.50 -6.71 16.49
C PHE A 174 4.15 -6.07 15.15
N MET A 175 3.50 -6.82 14.27
CA MET A 175 3.03 -6.47 12.93
C MET A 175 4.13 -5.89 12.03
N SER A 176 4.60 -6.69 11.09
CA SER A 176 5.48 -6.23 10.01
C SER A 176 4.77 -5.25 9.07
N MET A 177 5.53 -4.52 8.26
CA MET A 177 4.99 -3.60 7.23
C MET A 177 3.98 -4.32 6.31
N ALA A 178 4.30 -5.55 5.89
CA ALA A 178 3.41 -6.37 5.06
C ALA A 178 2.06 -6.66 5.74
N GLN A 179 2.08 -6.99 7.03
CA GLN A 179 0.86 -7.26 7.80
C GLN A 179 0.02 -6.00 8.03
N CYS A 180 0.67 -4.85 8.27
CA CYS A 180 -0.03 -3.56 8.36
C CYS A 180 -0.72 -3.21 7.04
N CYS A 181 -0.04 -3.38 5.90
CA CYS A 181 -0.63 -3.15 4.58
C CYS A 181 -1.79 -4.12 4.30
N LEU A 182 -1.62 -5.41 4.63
CA LEU A 182 -2.67 -6.42 4.49
C LEU A 182 -3.94 -6.03 5.26
N LEU A 183 -3.80 -5.65 6.53
CA LEU A 183 -4.92 -5.18 7.36
C LEU A 183 -5.55 -3.92 6.77
N GLY A 184 -4.74 -2.96 6.33
CA GLY A 184 -5.20 -1.72 5.73
C GLY A 184 -6.05 -1.97 4.47
N PHE A 185 -5.59 -2.81 3.55
CA PHE A 185 -6.34 -3.16 2.34
C PHE A 185 -7.60 -3.99 2.66
N ALA A 186 -7.56 -4.90 3.63
CA ALA A 186 -8.74 -5.66 4.04
C ALA A 186 -9.84 -4.76 4.60
N VAL A 187 -9.47 -3.82 5.47
CA VAL A 187 -10.41 -2.82 6.01
C VAL A 187 -10.94 -1.90 4.90
N ALA A 188 -10.08 -1.43 3.99
CA ALA A 188 -10.49 -0.62 2.87
C ALA A 188 -11.46 -1.37 1.94
N LEU A 189 -11.20 -2.64 1.63
CA LEU A 189 -12.09 -3.47 0.83
C LEU A 189 -13.47 -3.60 1.49
N LEU A 190 -13.52 -3.83 2.79
CA LEU A 190 -14.77 -3.88 3.55
C LEU A 190 -15.55 -2.56 3.44
N ILE A 191 -14.86 -1.42 3.56
CA ILE A 191 -15.46 -0.09 3.42
C ILE A 191 -16.04 0.08 2.00
N TYR A 192 -15.27 -0.29 0.95
CA TYR A 192 -15.77 -0.22 -0.44
C TYR A 192 -17.01 -1.08 -0.65
N VAL A 193 -17.04 -2.30 -0.12
CA VAL A 193 -18.20 -3.20 -0.22
C VAL A 193 -19.43 -2.59 0.49
N ILE A 194 -19.25 -2.06 1.69
CA ILE A 194 -20.35 -1.42 2.45
C ILE A 194 -20.89 -0.20 1.69
N LEU A 195 -20.02 0.66 1.17
CA LEU A 195 -20.41 1.83 0.39
C LEU A 195 -21.14 1.41 -0.90
N PHE A 196 -20.63 0.41 -1.61
CA PHE A 196 -21.22 -0.11 -2.84
C PHE A 196 -22.61 -0.68 -2.62
N VAL A 197 -22.78 -1.57 -1.63
CA VAL A 197 -24.09 -2.16 -1.29
C VAL A 197 -25.09 -1.08 -0.88
N GLY A 198 -24.65 -0.12 -0.06
CA GLY A 198 -25.49 1.02 0.33
C GLY A 198 -25.93 1.89 -0.84
N ASP A 199 -25.01 2.15 -1.78
CA ASP A 199 -25.27 2.95 -2.98
C ASP A 199 -26.23 2.25 -3.94
N MET A 200 -26.03 0.95 -4.19
CA MET A 200 -26.91 0.14 -5.04
C MET A 200 -28.33 0.05 -4.47
N LYS A 201 -28.49 -0.19 -3.18
CA LYS A 201 -29.80 -0.18 -2.53
C LYS A 201 -30.51 1.16 -2.64
N HIS A 202 -29.76 2.27 -2.54
CA HIS A 202 -30.34 3.61 -2.66
C HIS A 202 -30.72 3.95 -4.11
N THR A 203 -29.90 3.54 -5.08
CA THR A 203 -30.09 3.88 -6.49
C THR A 203 -31.20 3.03 -7.14
N PHE A 204 -31.26 1.74 -6.82
CA PHE A 204 -32.19 0.78 -7.45
C PHE A 204 -33.31 0.31 -6.51
N GLY A 205 -33.24 0.56 -5.22
CA GLY A 205 -34.22 0.11 -4.22
C GLY A 205 -35.38 1.10 -4.01
N LYS A 206 -35.49 2.20 -4.75
CA LYS A 206 -36.68 3.06 -4.71
C LYS A 206 -37.78 2.35 -5.50
N PRO A 207 -38.94 2.01 -4.89
CA PRO A 207 -40.09 1.57 -5.66
C PRO A 207 -40.44 2.68 -6.66
N ALA A 208 -40.69 2.31 -7.91
CA ALA A 208 -41.25 3.22 -8.90
C ALA A 208 -42.58 3.73 -8.32
N ALA A 209 -42.64 5.02 -8.03
CA ALA A 209 -43.85 5.69 -7.57
C ALA A 209 -44.76 5.97 -8.78
#